data_f694577196015f92210e96aa01e1224c
#
_entry.id   f694577196015f92210e96aa01e1224c
#
_cell.length_a   1.000
_cell.length_b   1.000
_cell.length_c   1.000
_cell.angle_alpha   90.00
_cell.angle_beta   90.00
_cell.angle_gamma   90.00
#
_symmetry.space_group_name_H-M   'P 1'
#
loop_
_entity.id
_entity.type
_entity.pdbx_description
1 polymer ?
#
loop_
_entity_poly.entity_id
_entity_poly.type
_entity_poly.pdbx_seq_one_letter_code
_entity_poly.pdbx_strand_id
1 'polypeptide(L)'
;SLAPLDVWPEANNLDAMLEKLGEIKLARDIANAPINELFTASNNNSEELVLRVKGNPTLSQIRTIMLGVRNNSPLDKSAEIWFNELRSAGFDNDGGWAAVVSADANFADVASLSMTGRMQTVGFGNVEDRVSQRSLDETKEYDISTSINLGKMMPKKWGIELPMNYSVGEQFIDPKFDPQY
;
A
#
# COMPACT_ATOMS: atom_id res chain seq x y z
N SER A 1 -30.32 31.57 -22.32
CA SER A 1 -29.60 30.31 -22.16
C SER A 1 -28.28 30.59 -21.47
N LEU A 2 -28.00 29.90 -20.39
CA LEU A 2 -26.71 29.97 -19.70
C LEU A 2 -25.61 29.45 -20.64
N ALA A 3 -24.43 30.06 -20.59
CA ALA A 3 -23.27 29.51 -21.28
C ALA A 3 -22.85 28.18 -20.60
N PRO A 4 -22.25 27.21 -21.32
CA PRO A 4 -21.84 25.93 -20.71
C PRO A 4 -20.96 26.06 -19.48
N LEU A 5 -20.11 27.06 -19.41
CA LEU A 5 -19.26 27.35 -18.24
C LEU A 5 -20.04 27.85 -17.02
N ASP A 6 -21.23 28.45 -17.24
CA ASP A 6 -22.08 28.94 -16.15
C ASP A 6 -22.87 27.79 -15.51
N VAL A 7 -23.02 26.67 -16.22
CA VAL A 7 -23.73 25.46 -15.70
C VAL A 7 -22.81 24.63 -14.80
N TRP A 8 -21.51 24.64 -15.09
CA TRP A 8 -20.48 23.88 -14.36
C TRP A 8 -19.39 24.81 -13.82
N PRO A 9 -19.71 25.70 -12.85
CA PRO A 9 -18.67 26.54 -12.26
C PRO A 9 -17.65 25.71 -11.49
N GLU A 10 -16.39 26.06 -11.59
CA GLU A 10 -15.27 25.37 -10.93
C GLU A 10 -15.46 25.32 -9.41
N ALA A 11 -16.09 26.32 -8.81
CA ALA A 11 -16.43 26.36 -7.39
C ALA A 11 -17.35 25.21 -6.93
N ASN A 12 -18.04 24.55 -7.86
CA ASN A 12 -18.88 23.37 -7.55
C ASN A 12 -18.14 22.04 -7.77
N ASN A 13 -16.87 22.07 -8.15
CA ASN A 13 -16.06 20.88 -8.26
C ASN A 13 -15.67 20.39 -6.86
N LEU A 14 -15.93 19.11 -6.58
CA LEU A 14 -15.52 18.45 -5.36
C LEU A 14 -14.36 17.49 -5.66
N ASP A 15 -13.15 17.89 -5.32
CA ASP A 15 -11.96 17.06 -5.41
C ASP A 15 -11.52 16.62 -4.01
N ALA A 16 -11.57 15.33 -3.75
CA ALA A 16 -11.21 14.75 -2.46
C ALA A 16 -10.09 13.74 -2.62
N MET A 17 -8.94 14.02 -2.03
CA MET A 17 -7.84 13.07 -1.96
C MET A 17 -8.25 11.87 -1.10
N LEU A 18 -8.17 10.65 -1.67
CA LEU A 18 -8.52 9.41 -0.96
C LEU A 18 -7.61 9.17 0.26
N GLU A 19 -6.37 9.59 0.20
CA GLU A 19 -5.41 9.53 1.30
C GLU A 19 -5.92 10.25 2.55
N LYS A 20 -6.51 11.44 2.40
CA LYS A 20 -7.11 12.18 3.53
C LYS A 20 -8.28 11.46 4.20
N LEU A 21 -8.95 10.57 3.47
CA LEU A 21 -10.00 9.72 4.06
C LEU A 21 -9.43 8.62 4.98
N GLY A 22 -8.18 8.21 4.78
CA GLY A 22 -7.44 7.38 5.72
C GLY A 22 -6.94 8.16 6.92
N GLU A 23 -6.33 9.31 6.69
CA GLU A 23 -5.77 10.19 7.73
C GLU A 23 -6.79 10.62 8.79
N ILE A 24 -8.06 10.82 8.41
CA ILE A 24 -9.09 11.20 9.38
C ILE A 24 -9.35 10.13 10.43
N LYS A 25 -9.18 8.84 10.11
CA LYS A 25 -9.29 7.76 11.09
C LYS A 25 -8.14 7.82 12.09
N LEU A 26 -6.93 8.01 11.58
CA LEU A 26 -5.76 8.20 12.43
C LEU A 26 -5.91 9.42 13.35
N ALA A 27 -6.38 10.55 12.82
CA ALA A 27 -6.64 11.75 13.62
C ALA A 27 -7.69 11.50 14.72
N ARG A 28 -8.75 10.73 14.42
CA ARG A 28 -9.74 10.32 15.42
C ARG A 28 -9.13 9.48 16.53
N ASP A 29 -8.29 8.51 16.16
CA ASP A 29 -7.69 7.58 17.10
C ASP A 29 -6.64 8.29 17.98
N ILE A 30 -5.87 9.20 17.43
CA ILE A 30 -4.98 10.09 18.19
C ILE A 30 -5.77 10.96 19.19
N ALA A 31 -6.95 11.44 18.77
CA ALA A 31 -7.82 12.23 19.64
C ALA A 31 -8.58 11.38 20.70
N ASN A 32 -8.42 10.06 20.69
CA ASN A 32 -9.18 9.11 21.50
C ASN A 32 -10.70 9.30 21.41
N ALA A 33 -11.21 9.73 20.24
CA ALA A 33 -12.63 9.96 20.04
C ALA A 33 -13.39 8.63 19.82
N PRO A 34 -14.62 8.50 20.33
CA PRO A 34 -15.39 7.27 20.21
C PRO A 34 -15.69 6.91 18.76
N ILE A 35 -15.52 5.64 18.39
CA ILE A 35 -15.76 5.13 17.03
C ILE A 35 -17.23 5.28 16.61
N ASN A 36 -18.16 5.20 17.56
CA ASN A 36 -19.61 5.25 17.30
C ASN A 36 -20.13 6.67 17.03
N GLU A 37 -19.33 7.68 17.33
CA GLU A 37 -19.69 9.08 17.15
C GLU A 37 -19.15 9.65 15.85
N LEU A 38 -19.74 10.74 15.39
CA LEU A 38 -19.30 11.44 14.20
C LEU A 38 -18.08 12.31 14.54
N PHE A 39 -16.92 11.90 14.07
CA PHE A 39 -15.70 12.68 14.21
C PHE A 39 -15.54 13.60 12.98
N THR A 40 -15.16 14.85 13.21
CA THR A 40 -14.91 15.86 12.19
C THR A 40 -13.44 16.25 12.27
N ALA A 41 -12.70 16.09 11.17
CA ALA A 41 -11.35 16.62 11.09
C ALA A 41 -11.42 18.14 10.98
N SER A 42 -10.73 18.83 11.87
CA SER A 42 -10.53 20.28 11.78
C SER A 42 -9.41 20.54 10.76
N ASN A 43 -9.75 20.79 9.52
CA ASN A 43 -8.77 21.25 8.53
C ASN A 43 -8.58 22.76 8.69
N ASN A 44 -7.47 23.14 9.30
CA ASN A 44 -7.11 24.55 9.48
C ASN A 44 -6.73 25.27 8.19
N ASN A 45 -6.71 24.60 7.03
CA ASN A 45 -6.11 25.13 5.80
C ASN A 45 -7.01 25.21 4.57
N SER A 46 -8.28 24.78 4.62
CA SER A 46 -9.20 25.02 3.52
C SER A 46 -10.65 25.02 4.02
N GLU A 47 -11.33 26.12 3.87
CA GLU A 47 -12.74 26.32 4.23
C GLU A 47 -13.70 25.50 3.34
N GLU A 48 -13.20 24.82 2.29
CA GLU A 48 -14.02 24.22 1.24
C GLU A 48 -14.40 22.75 1.50
N LEU A 49 -13.56 21.95 2.14
CA LEU A 49 -13.84 20.52 2.31
C LEU A 49 -13.78 20.09 3.78
N VAL A 50 -14.93 19.70 4.33
CA VAL A 50 -15.03 19.15 5.69
C VAL A 50 -15.17 17.64 5.63
N LEU A 51 -14.14 16.93 6.10
CA LEU A 51 -14.15 15.48 6.21
C LEU A 51 -14.73 15.04 7.55
N ARG A 52 -15.54 13.98 7.51
CA ARG A 52 -16.13 13.38 8.70
C ARG A 52 -16.08 11.86 8.61
N VAL A 53 -15.85 11.21 9.74
CA VAL A 53 -15.85 9.75 9.84
C VAL A 53 -16.72 9.27 10.99
N LYS A 54 -17.41 8.16 10.77
CA LYS A 54 -18.13 7.42 11.81
C LYS A 54 -17.92 5.92 11.58
N GLY A 55 -17.67 5.16 12.64
CA GLY A 55 -17.36 3.76 12.53
C GLY A 55 -15.90 3.51 12.08
N ASN A 56 -15.64 2.36 11.53
CA ASN A 56 -14.34 2.00 10.95
C ASN A 56 -14.49 1.62 9.46
N PRO A 57 -14.81 2.60 8.58
CA PRO A 57 -14.95 2.33 7.16
C PRO A 57 -13.61 1.96 6.51
N THR A 58 -13.67 1.17 5.44
CA THR A 58 -12.51 0.89 4.59
C THR A 58 -12.81 1.29 3.14
N LEU A 59 -11.81 1.87 2.48
CA LEU A 59 -11.90 2.25 1.06
C LEU A 59 -11.78 1.04 0.13
N SER A 60 -11.27 -0.09 0.62
CA SER A 60 -11.12 -1.31 -0.18
C SER A 60 -12.46 -1.99 -0.51
N GLN A 61 -13.52 -1.66 0.22
CA GLN A 61 -14.85 -2.26 0.04
C GLN A 61 -15.97 -1.22 0.07
N ILE A 62 -15.92 -0.25 -0.83
CA ILE A 62 -16.99 0.74 -0.97
C ILE A 62 -18.21 0.06 -1.57
N ARG A 63 -19.33 0.04 -0.83
CA ARG A 63 -20.60 -0.55 -1.29
C ARG A 63 -21.56 0.49 -1.88
N THR A 64 -21.52 1.70 -1.36
CA THR A 64 -22.47 2.74 -1.75
C THR A 64 -21.79 4.10 -1.66
N ILE A 65 -22.01 4.90 -2.66
CA ILE A 65 -21.65 6.32 -2.69
C ILE A 65 -22.95 7.10 -2.80
N MET A 66 -23.12 8.12 -1.96
CA MET A 66 -24.28 8.99 -2.00
C MET A 66 -23.83 10.43 -2.27
N LEU A 67 -24.42 11.05 -3.26
CA LEU A 67 -24.25 12.47 -3.55
C LEU A 67 -25.53 13.20 -3.16
N GLY A 68 -25.38 14.37 -2.57
CA GLY A 68 -26.52 15.14 -2.13
C GLY A 68 -26.19 16.60 -1.97
N VAL A 69 -27.21 17.43 -1.96
CA VAL A 69 -27.12 18.87 -1.75
C VAL A 69 -27.94 19.26 -0.54
N ARG A 70 -27.41 20.20 0.22
CA ARG A 70 -28.07 20.72 1.40
C ARG A 70 -28.41 22.20 1.22
N ASN A 71 -29.67 22.56 1.42
CA ASN A 71 -30.06 23.95 1.50
C ASN A 71 -29.70 24.52 2.87
N ASN A 72 -28.75 25.43 2.93
CA ASN A 72 -28.36 26.16 4.14
C ASN A 72 -29.10 27.49 4.34
N SER A 73 -30.03 27.81 3.45
CA SER A 73 -30.87 29.01 3.52
C SER A 73 -32.08 28.76 4.44
N PRO A 74 -32.57 29.77 5.18
CA PRO A 74 -33.80 29.64 5.98
C PRO A 74 -35.07 29.55 5.13
N LEU A 75 -34.98 29.80 3.81
CA LEU A 75 -36.11 29.75 2.87
C LEU A 75 -36.03 28.50 2.00
N ASP A 76 -37.19 27.93 1.71
CA ASP A 76 -37.29 26.85 0.74
C ASP A 76 -36.90 27.35 -0.65
N LYS A 77 -36.07 26.60 -1.34
CA LYS A 77 -35.62 26.89 -2.70
C LYS A 77 -35.98 25.72 -3.62
N SER A 78 -36.59 26.04 -4.74
CA SER A 78 -36.73 25.07 -5.82
C SER A 78 -35.50 25.16 -6.71
N ALA A 79 -34.83 24.03 -6.90
CA ALA A 79 -33.63 23.95 -7.72
C ALA A 79 -33.61 22.63 -8.47
N GLU A 80 -33.05 22.62 -9.66
CA GLU A 80 -32.66 21.44 -10.42
C GLU A 80 -31.16 21.32 -10.31
N ILE A 81 -30.70 20.13 -9.87
CA ILE A 81 -29.28 19.90 -9.56
C ILE A 81 -28.79 18.74 -10.40
N TRP A 82 -27.74 18.97 -11.13
CA TRP A 82 -27.10 17.97 -11.98
C TRP A 82 -25.77 17.55 -11.36
N PHE A 83 -25.54 16.23 -11.34
CA PHE A 83 -24.27 15.64 -10.95
C PHE A 83 -23.58 15.09 -12.18
N ASN A 84 -22.31 15.42 -12.35
CA ASN A 84 -21.53 14.98 -13.49
C ASN A 84 -20.19 14.42 -13.05
N GLU A 85 -19.75 13.36 -13.71
CA GLU A 85 -18.43 12.75 -13.61
C GLU A 85 -17.94 12.40 -12.18
N LEU A 86 -18.51 11.38 -11.57
CA LEU A 86 -17.85 10.74 -10.44
C LEU A 86 -16.75 9.80 -10.95
N ARG A 87 -15.48 10.18 -10.78
CA ARG A 87 -14.33 9.39 -11.23
C ARG A 87 -13.18 9.47 -10.26
N SER A 88 -12.34 8.43 -10.23
CA SER A 88 -11.02 8.49 -9.64
C SER A 88 -10.02 9.08 -10.64
N ALA A 89 -9.17 9.97 -10.17
CA ALA A 89 -8.11 10.60 -10.95
C ALA A 89 -6.80 10.57 -10.15
N GLY A 90 -5.68 10.92 -10.78
CA GLY A 90 -4.40 11.03 -10.09
C GLY A 90 -3.87 9.68 -9.58
N PHE A 91 -4.06 8.61 -10.36
CA PHE A 91 -3.51 7.32 -10.00
C PHE A 91 -1.99 7.41 -9.87
N ASP A 92 -1.47 6.92 -8.74
CA ASP A 92 -0.04 6.70 -8.59
C ASP A 92 0.40 5.63 -9.60
N ASN A 93 1.19 6.06 -10.57
CA ASN A 93 1.69 5.21 -11.66
C ASN A 93 3.21 5.07 -11.60
N ASP A 94 3.81 5.30 -10.46
CA ASP A 94 5.23 5.11 -10.26
C ASP A 94 5.59 3.65 -10.51
N GLY A 95 6.59 3.44 -11.34
CA GLY A 95 7.11 2.11 -11.64
C GLY A 95 8.02 1.64 -10.52
N GLY A 96 7.91 0.36 -10.17
CA GLY A 96 8.84 -0.32 -9.29
C GLY A 96 9.94 -1.06 -10.06
N TRP A 97 10.91 -1.53 -9.33
CA TRP A 97 11.97 -2.40 -9.84
C TRP A 97 12.14 -3.63 -8.94
N ALA A 98 12.68 -4.69 -9.50
CA ALA A 98 13.09 -5.86 -8.75
C ALA A 98 14.48 -6.30 -9.16
N ALA A 99 15.18 -6.89 -8.20
CA ALA A 99 16.49 -7.49 -8.44
C ALA A 99 16.56 -8.85 -7.77
N VAL A 100 17.27 -9.76 -8.42
CA VAL A 100 17.64 -11.07 -7.88
C VAL A 100 19.14 -11.23 -8.04
N VAL A 101 19.80 -11.59 -6.96
CA VAL A 101 21.23 -11.92 -6.93
C VAL A 101 21.35 -13.32 -6.39
N SER A 102 22.10 -14.18 -7.09
CA SER A 102 22.44 -15.51 -6.59
C SER A 102 23.93 -15.75 -6.75
N ALA A 103 24.49 -16.45 -5.79
CA ALA A 103 25.89 -16.87 -5.79
C ALA A 103 25.99 -18.28 -5.25
N ASP A 104 26.69 -19.13 -6.00
CA ASP A 104 27.00 -20.48 -5.62
C ASP A 104 28.52 -20.64 -5.55
N ALA A 105 29.01 -21.18 -4.44
CA ALA A 105 30.42 -21.47 -4.25
C ALA A 105 30.58 -22.93 -3.85
N ASN A 106 31.53 -23.60 -4.49
CA ASN A 106 31.87 -24.98 -4.19
C ASN A 106 33.34 -25.06 -3.77
N PHE A 107 33.56 -25.48 -2.56
CA PHE A 107 34.89 -25.64 -1.96
C PHE A 107 35.35 -27.09 -2.08
N ALA A 108 35.55 -27.56 -3.30
CA ALA A 108 35.87 -28.94 -3.62
C ALA A 108 34.89 -29.91 -2.95
N ASP A 109 35.42 -30.93 -2.30
CA ASP A 109 34.61 -31.95 -1.61
C ASP A 109 34.27 -31.60 -0.14
N VAL A 110 34.67 -30.41 0.33
CA VAL A 110 34.58 -30.03 1.74
C VAL A 110 33.29 -29.26 2.04
N ALA A 111 32.94 -28.32 1.20
CA ALA A 111 31.77 -27.47 1.43
C ALA A 111 31.13 -26.96 0.14
N SER A 112 29.84 -26.72 0.17
CA SER A 112 29.13 -25.95 -0.82
C SER A 112 28.33 -24.85 -0.12
N LEU A 113 28.23 -23.68 -0.74
CA LEU A 113 27.49 -22.53 -0.28
C LEU A 113 26.61 -22.05 -1.43
N SER A 114 25.33 -21.87 -1.16
CA SER A 114 24.38 -21.24 -2.09
C SER A 114 23.72 -20.06 -1.37
N MET A 115 23.69 -18.92 -2.03
CA MET A 115 23.10 -17.69 -1.52
C MET A 115 22.17 -17.12 -2.58
N THR A 116 20.97 -16.71 -2.17
CA THR A 116 20.03 -15.98 -3.04
C THR A 116 19.48 -14.79 -2.28
N GLY A 117 19.51 -13.64 -2.92
CA GLY A 117 18.87 -12.42 -2.44
C GLY A 117 17.88 -11.92 -3.46
N ARG A 118 16.71 -11.50 -3.01
CA ARG A 118 15.66 -10.91 -3.84
C ARG A 118 15.21 -9.60 -3.21
N MET A 119 14.96 -8.63 -4.06
CA MET A 119 14.39 -7.36 -3.65
C MET A 119 13.35 -6.93 -4.68
N GLN A 120 12.23 -6.46 -4.21
CA GLN A 120 11.15 -5.93 -5.03
C GLN A 120 10.62 -4.67 -4.35
N THR A 121 10.49 -3.60 -5.12
CA THR A 121 9.93 -2.34 -4.62
C THR A 121 8.45 -2.21 -4.97
N VAL A 122 7.77 -1.30 -4.28
CA VAL A 122 6.41 -0.89 -4.59
C VAL A 122 6.31 -0.47 -6.06
N GLY A 123 5.20 -0.79 -6.71
CA GLY A 123 4.95 -0.48 -8.12
C GLY A 123 5.56 -1.47 -9.11
N PHE A 124 6.30 -2.49 -8.64
CA PHE A 124 6.80 -3.55 -9.50
C PHE A 124 5.67 -4.47 -9.96
N GLY A 125 5.68 -4.84 -11.23
CA GLY A 125 4.72 -5.75 -11.87
C GLY A 125 5.13 -6.04 -13.31
N ASN A 126 4.39 -6.90 -13.98
CA ASN A 126 4.59 -7.15 -15.39
C ASN A 126 4.20 -5.92 -16.23
N VAL A 127 4.73 -5.82 -17.42
CA VAL A 127 4.44 -4.70 -18.34
C VAL A 127 2.94 -4.60 -18.68
N GLU A 128 2.25 -5.73 -18.66
CA GLU A 128 0.82 -5.83 -18.98
C GLU A 128 -0.08 -5.63 -17.76
N ASP A 129 0.48 -5.58 -16.54
CA ASP A 129 -0.28 -5.45 -15.31
C ASP A 129 -0.85 -4.02 -15.19
N ARG A 130 -2.12 -3.96 -14.83
CA ARG A 130 -2.74 -2.69 -14.47
C ARG A 130 -2.09 -2.13 -13.21
N VAL A 131 -2.12 -0.82 -13.04
CA VAL A 131 -1.56 -0.13 -11.85
C VAL A 131 -2.06 -0.76 -10.54
N SER A 132 -3.33 -1.12 -10.49
CA SER A 132 -3.95 -1.77 -9.33
C SER A 132 -3.52 -3.22 -9.06
N GLN A 133 -2.77 -3.83 -9.98
CA GLN A 133 -2.28 -5.22 -9.89
C GLN A 133 -0.80 -5.29 -9.54
N ARG A 134 -0.11 -4.14 -9.57
CA ARG A 134 1.30 -4.05 -9.21
C ARG A 134 1.49 -4.20 -7.72
N SER A 135 2.70 -4.56 -7.30
CA SER A 135 3.03 -4.73 -5.89
C SER A 135 2.80 -3.42 -5.11
N LEU A 136 2.09 -3.54 -4.00
CA LEU A 136 1.91 -2.46 -3.03
C LEU A 136 2.87 -2.57 -1.84
N ASP A 137 3.70 -3.61 -1.84
CA ASP A 137 4.64 -3.91 -0.76
C ASP A 137 6.08 -3.85 -1.29
N GLU A 138 6.99 -3.37 -0.46
CA GLU A 138 8.42 -3.59 -0.65
C GLU A 138 8.78 -4.93 0.01
N THR A 139 9.39 -5.83 -0.75
CA THR A 139 9.79 -7.14 -0.26
C THR A 139 11.31 -7.30 -0.39
N LYS A 140 11.95 -7.69 0.69
CA LYS A 140 13.36 -8.10 0.74
C LYS A 140 13.42 -9.50 1.29
N GLU A 141 14.11 -10.38 0.58
CA GLU A 141 14.24 -11.78 0.94
C GLU A 141 15.69 -12.20 0.73
N TYR A 142 16.23 -12.95 1.67
CA TYR A 142 17.46 -13.64 1.45
C TYR A 142 17.37 -15.09 1.95
N ASP A 143 18.10 -15.95 1.27
CA ASP A 143 18.26 -17.36 1.60
C ASP A 143 19.74 -17.74 1.47
N ILE A 144 20.26 -18.38 2.48
CA ILE A 144 21.65 -18.89 2.53
C ILE A 144 21.58 -20.34 2.94
N SER A 145 22.13 -21.21 2.14
CA SER A 145 22.29 -22.63 2.46
C SER A 145 23.72 -23.07 2.30
N THR A 146 24.19 -23.84 3.24
CA THR A 146 25.52 -24.42 3.20
C THR A 146 25.51 -25.90 3.58
N SER A 147 26.30 -26.67 2.86
CA SER A 147 26.57 -28.09 3.18
C SER A 147 28.05 -28.23 3.39
N ILE A 148 28.45 -28.75 4.53
CA ILE A 148 29.84 -28.93 4.95
C ILE A 148 30.06 -30.38 5.30
N ASN A 149 31.09 -31.04 4.76
CA ASN A 149 31.53 -32.36 5.17
C ASN A 149 32.77 -32.25 6.04
N LEU A 150 32.54 -32.12 7.36
CA LEU A 150 33.61 -31.99 8.34
C LEU A 150 34.53 -33.22 8.38
N GLY A 151 34.03 -34.38 7.99
CA GLY A 151 34.85 -35.60 7.91
C GLY A 151 35.98 -35.50 6.89
N LYS A 152 35.81 -34.70 5.84
CA LYS A 152 36.86 -34.44 4.81
C LYS A 152 38.03 -33.62 5.34
N MET A 153 37.84 -32.87 6.41
CA MET A 153 38.88 -32.07 7.07
C MET A 153 39.70 -32.91 8.05
N MET A 154 39.26 -34.15 8.37
CA MET A 154 39.92 -35.03 9.29
C MET A 154 40.86 -36.01 8.58
N PRO A 155 41.88 -36.57 9.27
CA PRO A 155 42.76 -37.56 8.68
C PRO A 155 41.97 -38.76 8.16
N LYS A 156 42.20 -39.15 6.91
CA LYS A 156 41.50 -40.28 6.24
C LYS A 156 41.53 -41.59 7.02
N LYS A 157 42.55 -41.75 7.85
CA LYS A 157 42.73 -42.94 8.73
C LYS A 157 41.62 -43.13 9.75
N TRP A 158 40.88 -42.06 10.09
CA TRP A 158 39.81 -42.10 11.09
C TRP A 158 38.47 -42.60 10.53
N GLY A 159 38.30 -42.58 9.19
CA GLY A 159 37.08 -43.07 8.55
C GLY A 159 35.81 -42.34 8.99
N ILE A 160 35.94 -41.11 9.47
CA ILE A 160 34.80 -40.33 9.98
C ILE A 160 34.18 -39.54 8.80
N GLU A 161 32.87 -39.74 8.58
CA GLU A 161 32.05 -38.92 7.73
C GLU A 161 31.08 -38.12 8.58
N LEU A 162 31.14 -36.78 8.52
CA LEU A 162 30.29 -35.90 9.32
C LEU A 162 29.70 -34.80 8.42
N PRO A 163 28.63 -35.10 7.68
CA PRO A 163 27.94 -34.10 6.90
C PRO A 163 27.11 -33.16 7.81
N MET A 164 27.24 -31.87 7.59
CA MET A 164 26.45 -30.83 8.26
C MET A 164 25.80 -29.94 7.21
N ASN A 165 24.49 -29.71 7.35
CA ASN A 165 23.75 -28.79 6.52
C ASN A 165 23.22 -27.67 7.41
N TYR A 166 23.35 -26.45 6.94
CA TYR A 166 22.80 -25.27 7.59
C TYR A 166 22.08 -24.42 6.55
N SER A 167 20.89 -23.94 6.88
CA SER A 167 20.17 -22.98 6.06
C SER A 167 19.52 -21.92 6.92
N VAL A 168 19.52 -20.70 6.42
CA VAL A 168 18.84 -19.56 7.02
C VAL A 168 18.26 -18.70 5.92
N GLY A 169 17.02 -18.29 6.08
CA GLY A 169 16.36 -17.36 5.17
C GLY A 169 15.41 -16.48 5.96
N GLU A 170 15.29 -15.25 5.54
CA GLU A 170 14.36 -14.27 6.10
C GLU A 170 13.70 -13.48 4.99
N GLN A 171 12.46 -13.11 5.23
CA GLN A 171 11.68 -12.24 4.36
C GLN A 171 11.16 -11.06 5.17
N PHE A 172 11.41 -9.86 4.64
CA PHE A 172 10.90 -8.61 5.18
C PHE A 172 9.90 -8.04 4.18
N ILE A 173 8.71 -7.71 4.66
CA ILE A 173 7.65 -7.10 3.87
C ILE A 173 7.29 -5.78 4.54
N ASP A 174 7.44 -4.69 3.78
CA ASP A 174 7.08 -3.34 4.19
C ASP A 174 5.95 -2.82 3.29
N PRO A 175 4.71 -2.77 3.78
CA PRO A 175 3.58 -2.33 3.00
C PRO A 175 3.61 -0.80 2.82
N LYS A 176 3.31 -0.33 1.61
CA LYS A 176 3.18 1.10 1.30
C LYS A 176 2.10 1.79 2.14
N PHE A 177 1.02 1.07 2.43
CA PHE A 177 -0.11 1.58 3.20
C PHE A 177 -0.24 0.80 4.50
N ASP A 178 -0.47 1.53 5.60
CA ASP A 178 -0.77 0.88 6.87
C ASP A 178 -2.08 0.09 6.76
N PRO A 179 -2.09 -1.23 7.03
CA PRO A 179 -3.29 -2.06 6.92
C PRO A 179 -4.40 -1.69 7.91
N GLN A 180 -4.13 -0.84 8.89
CA GLN A 180 -5.11 -0.40 9.88
C GLN A 180 -5.88 0.86 9.44
N TYR A 181 -5.34 1.66 8.51
CA TYR A 181 -5.89 2.96 8.14
C TYR A 181 -6.26 3.09 6.67
#